data_ffd76ebd6afbae60d6c23c3ee288cac6
#
_entry.id   ffd76ebd6afbae60d6c23c3ee288cac6
#
_cell.length_a   1.000
_cell.length_b   1.000
_cell.length_c   1.000
_cell.angle_alpha   90.00
_cell.angle_beta   90.00
_cell.angle_gamma   90.00
#
_symmetry.space_group_name_H-M   'P 1'
#
loop_
_entity.id
_entity.type
_entity.pdbx_description
1 polymer ?
#
loop_
_entity_poly.entity_id
_entity_poly.type
_entity_poly.pdbx_seq_one_letter_code
_entity_poly.pdbx_strand_id
1 'polypeptide(L)'
;GLLVTKDSFIHDLEMNFRELDNLGFRNDNKYFIPSYEWYNKEIVVWSKEMGYTPINYTPRLRTAADYSYPEMGKRYLSSDDIEMGIWKESKQPNGLNGFIVLVHMGTDVRRKDKFYDRLGKIIDQLKKEGYQFVDIRELLQ
;
A
#
# COMPACT_ATOMS: atom_id res chain seq x y z
N GLY A 1 0.08 -18.12 16.15
CA GLY A 1 1.10 -17.32 16.85
C GLY A 1 1.99 -16.58 15.87
N LEU A 2 2.77 -15.63 16.36
CA LEU A 2 3.78 -14.93 15.55
C LEU A 2 4.82 -15.94 15.05
N LEU A 3 5.27 -15.74 13.82
CA LEU A 3 6.37 -16.49 13.22
C LEU A 3 7.74 -15.88 13.52
N VAL A 4 7.76 -14.70 14.17
CA VAL A 4 8.97 -13.93 14.49
C VAL A 4 9.01 -13.59 15.98
N THR A 5 10.22 -13.49 16.53
CA THR A 5 10.45 -12.91 17.86
C THR A 5 10.53 -11.39 17.78
N LYS A 6 10.39 -10.71 18.93
CA LYS A 6 10.57 -9.25 18.99
C LYS A 6 11.93 -8.83 18.45
N ASP A 7 12.99 -9.50 18.90
CA ASP A 7 14.37 -9.16 18.52
C ASP A 7 14.62 -9.35 17.02
N SER A 8 14.09 -10.44 16.42
CA SER A 8 14.23 -10.66 14.99
C SER A 8 13.45 -9.64 14.17
N PHE A 9 12.25 -9.24 14.62
CA PHE A 9 11.47 -8.19 13.98
C PHE A 9 12.17 -6.84 14.03
N ILE A 10 12.68 -6.45 15.20
CA ILE A 10 13.42 -5.20 15.38
C ILE A 10 14.65 -5.17 14.48
N HIS A 11 15.45 -6.23 14.50
CA HIS A 11 16.65 -6.33 13.68
C HIS A 11 16.36 -6.19 12.18
N ASP A 12 15.34 -6.90 11.67
CA ASP A 12 14.93 -6.86 10.27
C ASP A 12 14.51 -5.45 9.84
N LEU A 13 13.70 -4.79 10.68
CA LEU A 13 13.21 -3.44 10.40
C LEU A 13 14.36 -2.41 10.39
N GLU A 14 15.28 -2.48 11.35
CA GLU A 14 16.47 -1.62 11.41
C GLU A 14 17.40 -1.84 10.22
N MET A 15 17.61 -3.09 9.81
CA MET A 15 18.41 -3.41 8.62
C MET A 15 17.79 -2.83 7.35
N ASN A 16 16.47 -2.93 7.21
CA ASN A 16 15.76 -2.37 6.06
C ASN A 16 15.94 -0.83 5.98
N PHE A 17 15.77 -0.12 7.10
CA PHE A 17 16.00 1.33 7.11
C PHE A 17 17.45 1.71 6.86
N ARG A 18 18.40 0.93 7.36
CA ARG A 18 19.84 1.15 7.07
C ARG A 18 20.14 1.02 5.58
N GLU A 19 19.56 -0.01 4.92
CA GLU A 19 19.73 -0.16 3.47
C GLU A 19 19.12 1.00 2.68
N LEU A 20 17.95 1.49 3.09
CA LEU A 20 17.34 2.68 2.48
C LEU A 20 18.22 3.93 2.66
N ASP A 21 18.78 4.14 3.85
CA ASP A 21 19.70 5.24 4.13
C ASP A 21 20.97 5.15 3.27
N ASN A 22 21.55 3.94 3.11
CA ASN A 22 22.71 3.69 2.25
C ASN A 22 22.43 4.03 0.77
N LEU A 23 21.18 3.85 0.33
CA LEU A 23 20.70 4.22 -1.00
C LEU A 23 20.32 5.70 -1.12
N GLY A 24 20.49 6.49 -0.06
CA GLY A 24 20.15 7.92 -0.02
C GLY A 24 18.67 8.24 0.25
N PHE A 25 17.85 7.24 0.59
CA PHE A 25 16.47 7.45 0.97
C PHE A 25 16.38 7.71 2.48
N ARG A 26 16.08 8.93 2.88
CA ARG A 26 15.84 9.27 4.29
C ARG A 26 14.38 9.05 4.63
N ASN A 27 14.11 8.18 5.60
CA ASN A 27 12.78 7.99 6.16
C ASN A 27 12.65 8.72 7.50
N ASP A 28 12.57 10.04 7.44
CA ASP A 28 12.48 10.89 8.62
C ASP A 28 11.19 10.65 9.45
N ASN A 29 10.17 10.06 8.82
CA ASN A 29 8.87 9.82 9.47
C ASN A 29 8.67 8.40 9.97
N LYS A 30 9.60 7.51 9.66
CA LYS A 30 9.58 6.13 10.14
C LYS A 30 8.25 5.40 9.90
N TYR A 31 7.61 5.66 8.75
CA TYR A 31 6.47 4.88 8.28
C TYR A 31 6.95 3.67 7.49
N PHE A 32 6.23 2.56 7.62
CA PHE A 32 6.47 1.38 6.80
C PHE A 32 5.19 0.57 6.59
N ILE A 33 5.16 -0.19 5.50
CA ILE A 33 4.13 -1.18 5.24
C ILE A 33 4.72 -2.55 5.61
N PRO A 34 4.12 -3.30 6.55
CA PRO A 34 4.57 -4.65 6.86
C PRO A 34 4.53 -5.56 5.65
N SER A 35 5.50 -6.49 5.55
CA SER A 35 5.54 -7.47 4.45
C SER A 35 4.21 -8.21 4.31
N TYR A 36 3.69 -8.29 3.07
CA TYR A 36 2.36 -8.83 2.73
C TYR A 36 1.20 -8.16 3.47
N GLU A 37 1.38 -6.93 3.97
CA GLU A 37 0.41 -6.16 4.76
C GLU A 37 -0.04 -6.89 6.04
N TRP A 38 0.72 -7.89 6.50
CA TRP A 38 0.38 -8.68 7.67
C TRP A 38 1.05 -8.15 8.94
N TYR A 39 0.23 -7.89 9.93
CA TYR A 39 0.67 -7.48 11.26
C TYR A 39 -0.40 -7.83 12.31
N ASN A 40 -0.01 -7.79 13.56
CA ASN A 40 -0.88 -7.98 14.70
C ASN A 40 -0.61 -6.90 15.76
N LYS A 41 -1.25 -7.01 16.91
CA LYS A 41 -1.10 -6.03 18.00
C LYS A 41 0.33 -5.94 18.52
N GLU A 42 1.06 -7.06 18.60
CA GLU A 42 2.43 -7.08 19.08
C GLU A 42 3.37 -6.34 18.12
N ILE A 43 3.26 -6.58 16.81
CA ILE A 43 4.01 -5.83 15.79
C ILE A 43 3.77 -4.33 15.92
N VAL A 44 2.53 -3.90 16.11
CA VAL A 44 2.21 -2.47 16.31
C VAL A 44 2.87 -1.91 17.57
N VAL A 45 2.84 -2.65 18.67
CA VAL A 45 3.47 -2.23 19.93
C VAL A 45 4.99 -2.11 19.76
N TRP A 46 5.65 -3.15 19.22
CA TRP A 46 7.09 -3.14 19.00
C TRP A 46 7.55 -2.05 18.06
N SER A 47 6.79 -1.81 16.98
CA SER A 47 7.08 -0.70 16.06
C SER A 47 7.03 0.65 16.77
N LYS A 48 6.00 0.90 17.58
CA LYS A 48 5.85 2.15 18.33
C LYS A 48 6.97 2.37 19.35
N GLU A 49 7.40 1.32 20.05
CA GLU A 49 8.52 1.37 20.97
C GLU A 49 9.82 1.81 20.29
N MET A 50 9.98 1.48 19.01
CA MET A 50 11.10 1.90 18.16
C MET A 50 10.89 3.28 17.53
N GLY A 51 9.74 3.92 17.73
CA GLY A 51 9.33 5.16 17.07
C GLY A 51 8.95 5.00 15.61
N TYR A 52 8.56 3.79 15.20
CA TYR A 52 8.03 3.51 13.85
C TYR A 52 6.52 3.37 13.86
N THR A 53 5.90 3.72 12.73
CA THR A 53 4.45 3.62 12.55
C THR A 53 4.14 2.68 11.38
N PRO A 54 3.61 1.48 11.65
CA PRO A 54 3.10 0.64 10.58
C PRO A 54 1.85 1.27 9.98
N ILE A 55 1.80 1.33 8.66
CA ILE A 55 0.66 1.82 7.88
C ILE A 55 0.12 0.70 7.01
N ASN A 56 -1.11 0.85 6.54
CA ASN A 56 -1.69 -0.07 5.59
C ASN A 56 -2.60 0.69 4.61
N TYR A 57 -2.92 0.05 3.50
CA TYR A 57 -3.83 0.59 2.52
C TYR A 57 -5.29 0.53 2.99
N THR A 58 -6.15 1.30 2.37
CA THR A 58 -7.59 1.27 2.61
C THR A 58 -8.22 0.09 1.83
N PRO A 59 -8.76 -0.96 2.51
CA PRO A 59 -9.10 -2.23 1.84
C PRO A 59 -10.26 -2.14 0.84
N ARG A 60 -11.11 -1.12 0.92
CA ARG A 60 -12.35 -0.99 0.14
C ARG A 60 -12.13 -0.97 -1.37
N LEU A 61 -11.01 -0.43 -1.85
CA LEU A 61 -10.71 -0.34 -3.28
C LEU A 61 -10.23 -1.65 -3.89
N ARG A 62 -9.71 -2.56 -3.09
CA ARG A 62 -9.08 -3.81 -3.54
C ARG A 62 -7.94 -3.59 -4.56
N THR A 63 -7.33 -2.42 -4.61
CA THR A 63 -6.23 -2.11 -5.53
C THR A 63 -5.04 -3.03 -5.32
N ALA A 64 -4.79 -3.42 -4.07
CA ALA A 64 -3.74 -4.39 -3.74
C ALA A 64 -3.93 -5.77 -4.40
N ALA A 65 -5.09 -6.08 -5.01
CA ALA A 65 -5.28 -7.30 -5.78
C ALA A 65 -4.61 -7.25 -7.17
N ASP A 66 -3.99 -6.15 -7.53
CA ASP A 66 -3.27 -5.95 -8.80
C ASP A 66 -2.05 -6.88 -8.98
N TYR A 67 -1.59 -7.57 -7.92
CA TYR A 67 -0.59 -8.64 -8.02
C TYR A 67 -1.16 -9.95 -8.58
N SER A 68 -2.49 -10.13 -8.52
CA SER A 68 -3.14 -11.37 -8.91
C SER A 68 -3.19 -11.56 -10.44
N TYR A 69 -3.27 -12.80 -10.90
CA TYR A 69 -3.31 -13.17 -12.33
C TYR A 69 -4.41 -14.24 -12.57
N PRO A 70 -4.87 -14.44 -13.81
CA PRO A 70 -6.07 -15.24 -14.13
C PRO A 70 -6.12 -16.63 -13.51
N GLU A 71 -4.98 -17.33 -13.44
CA GLU A 71 -4.92 -18.71 -12.92
C GLU A 71 -5.15 -18.77 -11.40
N MET A 72 -5.15 -17.65 -10.71
CA MET A 72 -5.53 -17.57 -9.28
C MET A 72 -7.06 -17.67 -9.05
N GLY A 73 -7.85 -17.77 -10.14
CA GLY A 73 -9.29 -18.00 -10.09
C GLY A 73 -10.01 -16.88 -9.35
N LYS A 74 -10.80 -17.23 -8.32
CA LYS A 74 -11.63 -16.26 -7.56
C LYS A 74 -10.85 -15.13 -6.87
N ARG A 75 -9.54 -15.24 -6.72
CA ARG A 75 -8.68 -14.20 -6.15
C ARG A 75 -8.24 -13.17 -7.18
N TYR A 76 -8.34 -13.51 -8.46
CA TYR A 76 -7.97 -12.59 -9.53
C TYR A 76 -8.97 -11.45 -9.67
N LEU A 77 -8.44 -10.24 -9.82
CA LEU A 77 -9.17 -9.05 -10.29
C LEU A 77 -8.44 -8.48 -11.50
N SER A 78 -9.17 -8.29 -12.60
CA SER A 78 -8.64 -7.59 -13.75
C SER A 78 -8.34 -6.12 -13.43
N SER A 79 -7.51 -5.48 -14.23
CA SER A 79 -7.27 -4.04 -14.10
C SER A 79 -8.55 -3.22 -14.35
N ASP A 80 -9.47 -3.72 -15.19
CA ASP A 80 -10.79 -3.11 -15.38
C ASP A 80 -11.65 -3.18 -14.12
N ASP A 81 -11.69 -4.32 -13.43
CA ASP A 81 -12.44 -4.47 -12.19
C ASP A 81 -11.90 -3.57 -11.08
N ILE A 82 -10.57 -3.45 -10.97
CA ILE A 82 -9.91 -2.57 -9.99
C ILE A 82 -10.25 -1.11 -10.30
N GLU A 83 -10.09 -0.68 -11.55
CA GLU A 83 -10.40 0.69 -11.98
C GLU A 83 -11.88 1.02 -11.77
N MET A 84 -12.79 0.11 -12.12
CA MET A 84 -14.22 0.26 -11.88
C MET A 84 -14.53 0.40 -10.38
N GLY A 85 -13.82 -0.33 -9.53
CA GLY A 85 -13.91 -0.21 -8.07
C GLY A 85 -13.54 1.19 -7.57
N ILE A 86 -12.49 1.80 -8.12
CA ILE A 86 -12.08 3.17 -7.81
C ILE A 86 -13.18 4.16 -8.18
N TRP A 87 -13.70 4.08 -9.42
CA TRP A 87 -14.77 4.99 -9.89
C TRP A 87 -16.09 4.80 -9.15
N LYS A 88 -16.39 3.58 -8.73
CA LYS A 88 -17.56 3.31 -7.88
C LYS A 88 -17.43 3.94 -6.50
N GLU A 89 -16.26 3.85 -5.90
CA GLU A 89 -15.99 4.40 -4.57
C GLU A 89 -15.91 5.94 -4.61
N SER A 90 -15.32 6.53 -5.66
CA SER A 90 -15.23 7.99 -5.80
C SER A 90 -16.61 8.69 -5.81
N LYS A 91 -17.66 7.96 -6.20
CA LYS A 91 -19.06 8.46 -6.23
C LYS A 91 -19.81 8.28 -4.90
N GLN A 92 -19.20 7.68 -3.89
CA GLN A 92 -19.81 7.61 -2.56
C GLN A 92 -19.77 8.97 -1.84
N PRO A 93 -20.57 9.20 -0.81
CA PRO A 93 -20.66 10.52 -0.16
C PRO A 93 -19.31 11.11 0.31
N ASN A 94 -18.39 10.26 0.78
CA ASN A 94 -17.05 10.66 1.19
C ASN A 94 -16.01 10.46 0.09
N GLY A 95 -16.39 9.84 -1.02
CA GLY A 95 -15.47 9.52 -2.11
C GLY A 95 -14.23 8.77 -1.66
N LEU A 96 -13.08 9.19 -2.16
CA LEU A 96 -11.77 8.63 -1.85
C LEU A 96 -10.99 9.45 -0.82
N ASN A 97 -11.62 10.38 -0.12
CA ASN A 97 -10.96 11.22 0.87
C ASN A 97 -10.34 10.38 2.00
N GLY A 98 -9.07 10.59 2.28
CA GLY A 98 -8.32 9.86 3.30
C GLY A 98 -7.90 8.44 2.90
N PHE A 99 -8.09 8.02 1.64
CA PHE A 99 -7.69 6.69 1.19
C PHE A 99 -6.18 6.59 0.97
N ILE A 100 -5.61 5.50 1.46
CA ILE A 100 -4.26 5.05 1.13
C ILE A 100 -4.40 3.94 0.09
N VAL A 101 -3.81 4.15 -1.09
CA VAL A 101 -3.92 3.23 -2.23
C VAL A 101 -2.62 2.47 -2.41
N LEU A 102 -2.67 1.14 -2.31
CA LEU A 102 -1.52 0.26 -2.56
C LEU A 102 -1.60 -0.30 -3.98
N VAL A 103 -0.49 -0.24 -4.69
CA VAL A 103 -0.31 -0.78 -6.05
C VAL A 103 1.08 -1.41 -6.16
N HIS A 104 1.20 -2.53 -6.89
CA HIS A 104 2.44 -3.26 -7.07
C HIS A 104 3.06 -2.98 -8.44
N MET A 105 4.34 -2.58 -8.47
CA MET A 105 5.06 -2.32 -9.73
C MET A 105 5.69 -3.59 -10.33
N GLY A 106 6.09 -4.55 -9.51
CA GLY A 106 6.76 -5.79 -9.94
C GLY A 106 5.83 -7.01 -9.98
N THR A 107 4.68 -6.91 -10.63
CA THR A 107 3.69 -7.99 -10.67
C THR A 107 4.11 -9.19 -11.54
N ASP A 108 3.57 -10.38 -11.24
CA ASP A 108 3.86 -11.65 -11.95
C ASP A 108 3.72 -11.51 -13.48
N VAL A 109 4.58 -12.18 -14.24
CA VAL A 109 4.58 -12.15 -15.70
C VAL A 109 3.31 -12.73 -16.32
N ARG A 110 2.56 -13.58 -15.60
CA ARG A 110 1.26 -14.13 -16.00
C ARG A 110 0.15 -13.07 -15.98
N ARG A 111 0.30 -12.03 -15.18
CA ARG A 111 -0.59 -10.86 -15.27
C ARG A 111 -0.19 -10.02 -16.48
N LYS A 112 -0.98 -10.03 -17.54
CA LYS A 112 -0.73 -9.29 -18.78
C LYS A 112 -1.28 -7.85 -18.73
N ASP A 113 -2.39 -7.63 -18.06
CA ASP A 113 -3.04 -6.34 -17.87
C ASP A 113 -2.46 -5.63 -16.63
N LYS A 114 -1.31 -4.98 -16.78
CA LYS A 114 -0.63 -4.31 -15.67
C LYS A 114 -1.41 -3.09 -15.20
N PHE A 115 -1.88 -3.11 -13.95
CA PHE A 115 -2.69 -2.02 -13.40
C PHE A 115 -1.91 -0.70 -13.29
N TYR A 116 -0.63 -0.77 -12.98
CA TYR A 116 0.23 0.42 -12.89
C TYR A 116 0.31 1.21 -14.21
N ASP A 117 0.11 0.60 -15.38
CA ASP A 117 0.08 1.30 -16.67
C ASP A 117 -1.10 2.27 -16.78
N ARG A 118 -2.12 2.10 -15.94
CA ARG A 118 -3.32 2.95 -15.91
C ARG A 118 -3.23 4.09 -14.91
N LEU A 119 -2.26 4.05 -13.98
CA LEU A 119 -2.19 4.99 -12.85
C LEU A 119 -2.13 6.46 -13.30
N GLY A 120 -1.34 6.78 -14.31
CA GLY A 120 -1.26 8.15 -14.82
C GLY A 120 -2.63 8.70 -15.19
N LYS A 121 -3.39 7.95 -15.99
CA LYS A 121 -4.75 8.35 -16.43
C LYS A 121 -5.73 8.47 -15.24
N ILE A 122 -5.68 7.52 -14.30
CA ILE A 122 -6.56 7.51 -13.12
C ILE A 122 -6.25 8.73 -12.24
N ILE A 123 -4.96 9.00 -11.98
CA ILE A 123 -4.51 10.15 -11.18
C ILE A 123 -4.95 11.46 -11.83
N ASP A 124 -4.76 11.61 -13.14
CA ASP A 124 -5.16 12.82 -13.87
C ASP A 124 -6.69 13.05 -13.82
N GLN A 125 -7.47 11.98 -13.93
CA GLN A 125 -8.92 12.08 -13.83
C GLN A 125 -9.37 12.44 -12.41
N LEU A 126 -8.80 11.81 -11.37
CA LEU A 126 -9.12 12.15 -9.98
C LEU A 126 -8.74 13.60 -9.63
N LYS A 127 -7.60 14.09 -10.14
CA LYS A 127 -7.24 15.51 -9.99
C LYS A 127 -8.25 16.45 -10.64
N LYS A 128 -8.78 16.12 -11.82
CA LYS A 128 -9.85 16.88 -12.48
C LYS A 128 -11.17 16.88 -11.68
N GLU A 129 -11.43 15.82 -10.92
CA GLU A 129 -12.56 15.70 -10.00
C GLU A 129 -12.33 16.40 -8.64
N GLY A 130 -11.17 17.06 -8.45
CA GLY A 130 -10.85 17.86 -7.28
C GLY A 130 -10.06 17.12 -6.19
N TYR A 131 -9.66 15.86 -6.41
CA TYR A 131 -8.81 15.14 -5.47
C TYR A 131 -7.38 15.68 -5.46
N GLN A 132 -6.80 15.76 -4.28
CA GLN A 132 -5.39 16.07 -4.07
C GLN A 132 -4.65 14.80 -3.63
N PHE A 133 -3.50 14.56 -4.22
CA PHE A 133 -2.59 13.51 -3.80
C PHE A 133 -1.54 14.12 -2.89
N VAL A 134 -1.50 13.66 -1.67
CA VAL A 134 -0.62 14.19 -0.62
C VAL A 134 0.36 13.12 -0.14
N ASP A 135 1.45 13.56 0.48
CA ASP A 135 2.37 12.66 1.15
C ASP A 135 1.69 12.02 2.35
N ILE A 136 2.09 10.77 2.69
CA ILE A 136 1.54 10.05 3.84
C ILE A 136 1.69 10.83 5.15
N ARG A 137 2.73 11.64 5.27
CA ARG A 137 2.99 12.51 6.42
C ARG A 137 1.96 13.60 6.59
N GLU A 138 1.45 14.12 5.49
CA GLU A 138 0.39 15.15 5.48
C GLU A 138 -0.96 14.49 5.76
N LEU A 139 -1.19 13.30 5.23
CA LEU A 139 -2.44 12.57 5.42
C LEU A 139 -2.68 12.13 6.87
N LEU A 140 -1.62 11.79 7.61
CA LEU A 140 -1.69 11.20 8.95
C LEU A 140 -1.39 12.19 10.10
N GLN A 141 -1.40 13.48 9.82
CA GLN A 141 -1.27 14.54 10.84
C GLN A 141 -2.53 14.71 11.67
#